data_69be07af0da7aa9456db4591e25ac440
#
_entry.id   69be07af0da7aa9456db4591e25ac440
#
_cell.length_a   1.000
_cell.length_b   1.000
_cell.length_c   1.000
_cell.angle_alpha   90.00
_cell.angle_beta   90.00
_cell.angle_gamma   90.00
#
_symmetry.space_group_name_H-M   'P 1'
#
loop_
_entity.id
_entity.type
_entity.pdbx_description
1 polymer ?
#
loop_
_entity_poly.entity_id
_entity_poly.type
_entity_poly.pdbx_seq_one_letter_code
_entity_poly.pdbx_strand_id
1 'polypeptide(L)' 'MAEIKVNCSGETCPVPLVETRKAIRKAQKGDIIEVTGTHPSSKKEIPMAVKAMGLELLGMEEAGGVWKIRIKV' A
#
# COMPACT_ATOMS: atom_id res chain seq x y z
N MET A 1 4.11 -16.70 6.44
CA MET A 1 3.38 -15.45 6.21
C MET A 1 4.05 -14.34 6.98
N ALA A 2 4.47 -13.31 6.31
CA ALA A 2 5.09 -12.15 6.93
C ALA A 2 4.20 -10.93 6.72
N GLU A 3 4.27 -9.99 7.64
CA GLU A 3 3.62 -8.69 7.49
C GLU A 3 4.69 -7.64 7.24
N ILE A 4 4.57 -6.94 6.13
CA ILE A 4 5.50 -5.89 5.74
C ILE A 4 4.81 -4.56 5.92
N LYS A 5 5.44 -3.66 6.69
CA LYS A 5 4.89 -2.33 6.91
C LYS A 5 5.67 -1.29 6.11
N VAL A 6 4.95 -0.50 5.33
CA VAL A 6 5.51 0.58 4.53
C VAL A 6 4.95 1.90 5.04
N ASN A 7 5.79 2.74 5.59
CA ASN A 7 5.37 4.04 6.11
C ASN A 7 5.75 5.13 5.11
N CYS A 8 4.75 5.74 4.51
CA CYS A 8 4.91 6.82 3.54
C CYS A 8 4.28 8.12 4.04
N SER A 9 4.11 8.28 5.35
CA SER A 9 3.56 9.50 5.93
C SER A 9 4.43 10.69 5.58
N GLY A 10 3.80 11.77 5.10
CA GLY A 10 4.51 12.96 4.68
C GLY A 10 5.08 12.91 3.28
N GLU A 11 5.04 11.76 2.61
CA GLU A 11 5.50 11.61 1.24
C GLU A 11 4.38 11.92 0.25
N THR A 12 4.77 12.43 -0.92
CA THR A 12 3.82 12.75 -1.99
C THR A 12 3.96 11.76 -3.14
N CYS A 13 2.97 11.76 -4.04
CA CYS A 13 3.02 10.94 -5.25
C CYS A 13 4.28 11.33 -6.06
N PRO A 14 5.05 10.37 -6.62
CA PRO A 14 4.72 8.94 -6.70
C PRO A 14 5.35 8.05 -5.62
N VAL A 15 5.92 8.63 -4.56
CA VAL A 15 6.68 7.87 -3.56
C VAL A 15 5.88 6.75 -2.91
N PRO A 16 4.64 6.97 -2.41
CA PRO A 16 3.89 5.86 -1.82
C PRO A 16 3.66 4.70 -2.80
N LEU A 17 3.37 5.01 -4.05
CA LEU A 17 3.17 3.99 -5.07
C LEU A 17 4.44 3.21 -5.36
N VAL A 18 5.57 3.91 -5.48
CA VAL A 18 6.88 3.29 -5.74
C VAL A 18 7.28 2.38 -4.59
N GLU A 19 7.12 2.85 -3.35
CA GLU A 19 7.46 2.07 -2.17
C GLU A 19 6.57 0.84 -2.03
N THR A 20 5.29 0.97 -2.36
CA THR A 20 4.36 -0.16 -2.37
C THR A 20 4.81 -1.22 -3.38
N ARG A 21 5.20 -0.81 -4.57
CA ARG A 21 5.69 -1.74 -5.61
C ARG A 21 6.96 -2.44 -5.17
N LYS A 22 7.88 -1.72 -4.53
CA LYS A 22 9.11 -2.31 -4.00
C LYS A 22 8.81 -3.37 -2.96
N ALA A 23 7.88 -3.09 -2.05
CA ALA A 23 7.48 -4.03 -1.02
C ALA A 23 6.86 -5.29 -1.65
N ILE A 24 6.02 -5.12 -2.66
CA ILE A 24 5.40 -6.24 -3.36
C ILE A 24 6.45 -7.14 -4.00
N ARG A 25 7.47 -6.55 -4.61
CA ARG A 25 8.56 -7.31 -5.24
C ARG A 25 9.36 -8.13 -4.24
N LYS A 26 9.53 -7.62 -3.03
CA LYS A 26 10.28 -8.31 -1.98
C LYS A 26 9.43 -9.33 -1.24
N ALA A 27 8.11 -9.18 -1.28
CA ALA A 27 7.20 -10.05 -0.56
C ALA A 27 7.08 -11.41 -1.25
N GLN A 28 6.77 -12.42 -0.45
CA GLN A 28 6.48 -13.75 -0.96
C GLN A 28 4.97 -13.94 -1.04
N LYS A 29 4.53 -14.88 -1.83
CA LYS A 29 3.12 -15.18 -1.97
C LYS A 29 2.51 -15.52 -0.61
N GLY A 30 1.45 -14.83 -0.25
CA GLY A 30 0.78 -14.98 1.04
C GLY A 30 1.16 -13.93 2.06
N ASP A 31 2.17 -13.11 1.78
CA ASP A 31 2.56 -12.02 2.68
C ASP A 31 1.53 -10.90 2.63
N ILE A 32 1.43 -10.17 3.72
CA ILE A 32 0.53 -9.02 3.84
C ILE A 32 1.38 -7.76 3.92
N ILE A 33 1.03 -6.77 3.10
CA ILE A 33 1.70 -5.47 3.09
C ILE A 33 0.74 -4.42 3.63
N GLU A 34 1.16 -3.67 4.64
CA GLU A 34 0.40 -2.56 5.18
C GLU A 34 1.10 -1.27 4.79
N VAL A 35 0.44 -0.45 3.97
CA VAL A 35 0.97 0.83 3.52
C VAL A 35 0.25 1.94 4.27
N THR A 36 1.01 2.83 4.90
CA THR A 36 0.48 3.98 5.61
C THR A 36 0.96 5.25 4.93
N GLY A 37 0.08 6.21 4.74
CA GLY A 37 0.45 7.47 4.12
C GLY A 37 -0.56 8.57 4.39
N THR A 38 -0.23 9.76 3.88
CA THR A 38 -1.05 10.96 4.09
C THR A 38 -1.44 11.64 2.78
N HIS A 39 -0.82 11.28 1.65
CA HIS A 39 -1.08 11.92 0.37
C HIS A 39 -2.42 11.45 -0.23
N PRO A 40 -3.38 12.36 -0.46
CA PRO A 40 -4.73 11.95 -0.89
C PRO A 40 -4.78 11.21 -2.24
N SER A 41 -3.97 11.62 -3.20
CA SER A 41 -3.97 10.98 -4.52
C SER A 41 -3.46 9.54 -4.46
N SER A 42 -2.45 9.30 -3.64
CA SER A 42 -1.89 7.95 -3.48
C SER A 42 -2.91 6.98 -2.88
N LYS A 43 -3.80 7.46 -2.02
CA LYS A 43 -4.87 6.66 -1.45
C LYS A 43 -5.74 6.03 -2.54
N LYS A 44 -5.94 6.73 -3.67
CA LYS A 44 -6.72 6.21 -4.80
C LYS A 44 -5.87 5.38 -5.75
N GLU A 45 -4.63 5.78 -5.95
CA GLU A 45 -3.74 5.13 -6.93
C GLU A 45 -3.28 3.75 -6.49
N ILE A 46 -3.00 3.56 -5.21
CA ILE A 46 -2.50 2.29 -4.71
C ILE A 46 -3.51 1.16 -4.91
N PRO A 47 -4.80 1.32 -4.55
CA PRO A 47 -5.78 0.27 -4.82
C PRO A 47 -5.92 -0.07 -6.29
N MET A 48 -5.82 0.92 -7.17
CA MET A 48 -5.88 0.69 -8.61
C MET A 48 -4.70 -0.13 -9.10
N ALA A 49 -3.50 0.20 -8.60
CA ALA A 49 -2.30 -0.55 -8.95
C ALA A 49 -2.35 -1.99 -8.43
N VAL A 50 -2.87 -2.19 -7.23
CA VAL A 50 -3.04 -3.51 -6.64
C VAL A 50 -3.94 -4.39 -7.50
N LYS A 51 -5.05 -3.84 -7.96
CA LYS A 51 -5.96 -4.57 -8.85
C LYS A 51 -5.31 -4.87 -10.19
N ALA A 52 -4.57 -3.92 -10.74
CA ALA A 52 -3.87 -4.11 -12.01
C ALA A 52 -2.82 -5.21 -11.92
N MET A 53 -2.23 -5.41 -10.75
CA MET A 53 -1.26 -6.47 -10.52
C MET A 53 -1.90 -7.84 -10.19
N GLY A 54 -3.23 -7.89 -10.08
CA GLY A 54 -3.94 -9.12 -9.74
C GLY A 54 -3.83 -9.52 -8.28
N LEU A 55 -3.51 -8.58 -7.41
CA LEU A 55 -3.39 -8.84 -5.98
C LEU A 55 -4.70 -8.53 -5.25
N GLU A 56 -4.83 -9.04 -4.04
CA GLU A 56 -6.03 -8.84 -3.24
C GLU A 56 -5.89 -7.64 -2.32
N LEU A 57 -6.86 -6.75 -2.34
CA LEU A 57 -6.95 -5.63 -1.41
C LEU A 57 -7.73 -6.09 -0.19
N LEU A 58 -7.06 -6.24 0.94
CA LEU A 58 -7.68 -6.74 2.17
C LEU A 58 -8.52 -5.68 2.87
N GLY A 59 -8.10 -4.43 2.80
CA GLY A 59 -8.84 -3.36 3.43
C GLY A 59 -8.17 -2.01 3.26
N MET A 60 -8.92 -0.97 3.57
CA MET A 60 -8.44 0.40 3.53
C MET A 60 -9.12 1.18 4.64
N GLU A 61 -8.34 1.90 5.42
CA GLU A 61 -8.83 2.73 6.51
C GLU A 61 -8.26 4.14 6.38
N GLU A 62 -9.00 5.11 6.87
CA GLU A 62 -8.54 6.50 6.93
C GLU A 62 -9.05 7.14 8.21
N ALA A 63 -8.16 7.83 8.93
CA ALA A 63 -8.50 8.58 10.12
C ALA A 63 -7.53 9.74 10.28
N GLY A 64 -8.05 10.96 10.50
CA GLY A 64 -7.24 12.14 10.74
C GLY A 64 -6.26 12.47 9.61
N GLY A 65 -6.63 12.21 8.36
CA GLY A 65 -5.78 12.48 7.21
C GLY A 65 -4.71 11.41 6.96
N VAL A 66 -4.67 10.36 7.75
CA VAL A 66 -3.75 9.23 7.56
C VAL A 66 -4.55 8.02 7.06
N TRP A 67 -4.08 7.41 5.97
CA TRP A 67 -4.72 6.21 5.43
C TRP A 67 -3.81 5.00 5.57
N LYS A 68 -4.44 3.84 5.69
CA LYS A 68 -3.74 2.54 5.72
C LYS A 68 -4.39 1.62 4.72
N ILE A 69 -3.56 0.98 3.91
CA ILE A 69 -4.02 0.04 2.89
C ILE A 69 -3.34 -1.29 3.14
N ARG A 70 -4.12 -2.36 3.21
CA ARG A 70 -3.61 -3.72 3.39
C ARG A 70 -3.77 -4.51 2.11
N ILE A 71 -2.70 -5.13 1.69
CA ILE A 71 -2.60 -5.86 0.44
C ILE A 71 -2.10 -7.27 0.72
N LYS A 72 -2.73 -8.26 0.14
CA LYS A 72 -2.26 -9.63 0.18
C LYS A 72 -1.58 -9.99 -1.13
N VAL A 73 -0.34 -10.41 -1.03
CA VAL A 73 0.48 -10.77 -2.20
C VAL A 73 0.22 -12.21 -2.66
#